data_69af75deb5b2fd5cf10eaa6c20fb8220
#
_entry.id   69af75deb5b2fd5cf10eaa6c20fb8220
#
_cell.length_a   1.000
_cell.length_b   1.000
_cell.length_c   1.000
_cell.angle_alpha   90.00
_cell.angle_beta   90.00
_cell.angle_gamma   90.00
#
_symmetry.space_group_name_H-M   'P 1'
#
loop_
_entity.id
_entity.type
_entity.pdbx_description
1 polymer ?
#
loop_
_entity_poly.entity_id
_entity_poly.type
_entity_poly.pdbx_seq_one_letter_code
_entity_poly.pdbx_strand_id
1 'polypeptide(L)'
;MGFHRLLYGLATIACMNLLGASAMAQGGELVRAEWGVPGNRVDVTARVRTLIHDGVLQVEVTRFALGVDPAPHQNKDLIIRVRRWDGEVEEYKYPERSHCLLELDPPDRWEAREHRDSDHDRDHRDEARERRERGLRILRAYYGAGGQFVNVTDAVRSHMDDGRLFLHIDNYSMGVDPLPGVRKWLRVLYVYNGERRSVMVDEKTDLRLP
;
A
#
# COMPACT_ATOMS: atom_id res chain seq x y z
N MET A 1 -11.89 -42.28 38.03
CA MET A 1 -12.30 -40.86 38.06
C MET A 1 -11.17 -40.03 37.40
N GLY A 2 -11.25 -39.78 36.11
CA GLY A 2 -10.24 -39.05 35.38
C GLY A 2 -10.89 -37.86 34.68
N PHE A 3 -10.51 -36.64 35.12
CA PHE A 3 -10.98 -35.40 34.52
C PHE A 3 -10.14 -35.06 33.29
N HIS A 4 -10.73 -35.15 32.11
CA HIS A 4 -10.19 -34.57 30.88
C HIS A 4 -10.44 -33.06 30.88
N ARG A 5 -9.37 -32.28 30.99
CA ARG A 5 -9.40 -30.84 30.72
C ARG A 5 -9.24 -30.62 29.19
N LEU A 6 -10.30 -30.24 28.53
CA LEU A 6 -10.27 -29.62 27.20
C LEU A 6 -9.74 -28.18 27.35
N LEU A 7 -8.57 -27.92 26.78
CA LEU A 7 -8.07 -26.59 26.56
C LEU A 7 -8.70 -26.05 25.26
N TYR A 8 -9.68 -25.17 25.38
CA TYR A 8 -10.13 -24.33 24.28
C TYR A 8 -9.16 -23.17 24.17
N GLY A 9 -8.40 -23.15 23.07
CA GLY A 9 -7.62 -21.99 22.67
C GLY A 9 -8.54 -20.85 22.25
N LEU A 10 -8.63 -19.83 23.06
CA LEU A 10 -9.26 -18.56 22.72
C LEU A 10 -8.34 -17.83 21.72
N ALA A 11 -8.74 -17.85 20.46
CA ALA A 11 -8.21 -16.93 19.47
C ALA A 11 -8.71 -15.53 19.82
N THR A 12 -7.85 -14.72 20.37
CA THR A 12 -8.12 -13.30 20.66
C THR A 12 -8.16 -12.54 19.32
N ILE A 13 -9.35 -12.31 18.80
CA ILE A 13 -9.57 -11.35 17.73
C ILE A 13 -9.43 -9.97 18.35
N ALA A 14 -8.29 -9.34 18.14
CA ALA A 14 -8.09 -7.93 18.47
C ALA A 14 -8.89 -7.08 17.50
N CYS A 15 -10.14 -6.75 17.87
CA CYS A 15 -10.90 -5.68 17.22
C CYS A 15 -10.24 -4.34 17.57
N MET A 16 -9.31 -3.88 16.77
CA MET A 16 -8.85 -2.49 16.82
C MET A 16 -9.79 -1.62 16.02
N ASN A 17 -10.75 -0.98 16.71
CA ASN A 17 -11.46 0.20 16.21
C ASN A 17 -10.44 1.33 16.10
N LEU A 18 -10.05 1.69 14.89
CA LEU A 18 -9.26 2.88 14.60
C LEU A 18 -9.99 3.76 13.61
N LEU A 19 -10.49 4.87 14.17
CA LEU A 19 -10.80 6.08 13.44
C LEU A 19 -9.57 6.56 12.66
N GLY A 20 -9.64 6.53 11.32
CA GLY A 20 -8.94 7.49 10.48
C GLY A 20 -7.45 7.35 10.26
N ALA A 21 -6.81 6.23 10.56
CA ALA A 21 -5.48 5.92 10.05
C ALA A 21 -5.60 4.75 9.07
N SER A 22 -5.43 5.03 7.77
CA SER A 22 -5.25 3.97 6.78
C SER A 22 -4.01 3.17 7.18
N ALA A 23 -4.21 2.05 7.86
CA ALA A 23 -3.13 1.11 8.13
C ALA A 23 -2.55 0.70 6.77
N MET A 24 -1.30 1.05 6.56
CA MET A 24 -0.59 0.85 5.31
C MET A 24 -0.17 -0.60 5.19
N ALA A 25 -0.81 -1.37 4.31
CA ALA A 25 -0.29 -2.68 3.95
C ALA A 25 1.11 -2.51 3.37
N GLN A 26 2.08 -3.02 4.08
CA GLN A 26 3.46 -3.10 3.60
C GLN A 26 3.56 -4.34 2.73
N GLY A 27 3.33 -4.22 1.42
CA GLY A 27 3.44 -5.28 0.45
C GLY A 27 2.96 -6.67 0.91
N GLY A 28 2.31 -7.42 0.07
CA GLY A 28 1.84 -8.74 0.42
C GLY A 28 1.06 -9.39 -0.72
N GLU A 29 0.73 -10.66 -0.56
CA GLU A 29 -0.05 -11.43 -1.52
C GLU A 29 -1.54 -11.26 -1.26
N LEU A 30 -2.32 -10.91 -2.30
CA LEU A 30 -3.77 -10.94 -2.22
C LEU A 30 -4.26 -12.39 -2.05
N VAL A 31 -4.75 -12.71 -0.87
CA VAL A 31 -5.32 -14.02 -0.55
C VAL A 31 -6.77 -14.09 -1.02
N ARG A 32 -7.59 -13.11 -0.61
CA ARG A 32 -9.02 -13.10 -0.89
C ARG A 32 -9.57 -11.68 -0.87
N ALA A 33 -10.58 -11.44 -1.72
CA ALA A 33 -11.39 -10.24 -1.69
C ALA A 33 -12.87 -10.62 -1.71
N GLU A 34 -13.67 -10.04 -0.81
CA GLU A 34 -15.10 -10.28 -0.68
C GLU A 34 -15.85 -8.95 -0.69
N TRP A 35 -16.95 -8.90 -1.44
CA TRP A 35 -17.77 -7.70 -1.60
C TRP A 35 -19.21 -7.98 -1.19
N GLY A 36 -19.79 -7.12 -0.36
CA GLY A 36 -21.18 -7.24 0.06
C GLY A 36 -21.46 -6.76 1.49
N VAL A 37 -22.58 -7.22 2.03
CA VAL A 37 -23.00 -6.99 3.42
C VAL A 37 -22.76 -8.23 4.27
N PRO A 38 -22.73 -8.12 5.61
CA PRO A 38 -22.65 -9.30 6.48
C PRO A 38 -23.73 -10.34 6.12
N GLY A 39 -23.29 -11.59 5.91
CA GLY A 39 -24.18 -12.70 5.52
C GLY A 39 -24.51 -12.79 4.03
N ASN A 40 -24.21 -11.77 3.22
CA ASN A 40 -24.37 -11.80 1.75
C ASN A 40 -23.16 -11.15 1.07
N ARG A 41 -22.05 -11.89 1.01
CA ARG A 41 -20.81 -11.49 0.34
C ARG A 41 -20.49 -12.42 -0.81
N VAL A 42 -19.99 -11.84 -1.89
CA VAL A 42 -19.52 -12.55 -3.09
C VAL A 42 -18.01 -12.46 -3.15
N ASP A 43 -17.35 -13.56 -3.53
CA ASP A 43 -15.93 -13.58 -3.79
C ASP A 43 -15.64 -12.81 -5.09
N VAL A 44 -14.86 -11.73 -4.96
CA VAL A 44 -14.43 -10.88 -6.07
C VAL A 44 -12.90 -10.92 -6.26
N THR A 45 -12.24 -11.94 -5.70
CA THR A 45 -10.77 -12.06 -5.73
C THR A 45 -10.23 -12.01 -7.15
N ALA A 46 -10.83 -12.76 -8.07
CA ALA A 46 -10.40 -12.76 -9.46
C ALA A 46 -10.53 -11.37 -10.11
N ARG A 47 -11.63 -10.67 -9.83
CA ARG A 47 -11.84 -9.32 -10.33
C ARG A 47 -10.84 -8.33 -9.74
N VAL A 48 -10.61 -8.37 -8.43
CA VAL A 48 -9.65 -7.50 -7.75
C VAL A 48 -8.24 -7.72 -8.30
N ARG A 49 -7.85 -8.96 -8.61
CA ARG A 49 -6.54 -9.23 -9.25
C ARG A 49 -6.37 -8.52 -10.59
N THR A 50 -7.43 -8.38 -11.39
CA THR A 50 -7.34 -7.65 -12.67
C THR A 50 -7.21 -6.14 -12.51
N LEU A 51 -7.48 -5.60 -11.31
CA LEU A 51 -7.36 -4.19 -10.98
C LEU A 51 -6.02 -3.83 -10.35
N ILE A 52 -5.16 -4.82 -10.10
CA ILE A 52 -3.82 -4.60 -9.57
C ILE A 52 -2.89 -4.26 -10.73
N HIS A 53 -2.29 -3.07 -10.69
CA HIS A 53 -1.30 -2.62 -11.65
C HIS A 53 0.00 -2.30 -10.91
N ASP A 54 1.12 -2.80 -11.40
CA ASP A 54 2.45 -2.59 -10.78
C ASP A 54 2.49 -2.94 -9.28
N GLY A 55 1.74 -3.98 -8.87
CA GLY A 55 1.63 -4.40 -7.47
C GLY A 55 0.82 -3.47 -6.59
N VAL A 56 0.01 -2.58 -7.17
CA VAL A 56 -0.86 -1.68 -6.44
C VAL A 56 -2.30 -1.89 -6.87
N LEU A 57 -3.17 -2.13 -5.90
CA LEU A 57 -4.61 -2.05 -6.08
C LEU A 57 -5.06 -0.61 -5.83
N GLN A 58 -5.52 0.03 -6.90
CA GLN A 58 -6.11 1.35 -6.82
C GLN A 58 -7.50 1.31 -7.45
N VAL A 59 -8.53 1.49 -6.64
CA VAL A 59 -9.90 1.38 -7.13
C VAL A 59 -10.88 2.18 -6.26
N GLU A 60 -11.85 2.82 -6.90
CA GLU A 60 -13.07 3.27 -6.22
C GLU A 60 -13.96 2.06 -5.97
N VAL A 61 -14.34 1.84 -4.71
CA VAL A 61 -15.11 0.68 -4.26
C VAL A 61 -16.56 0.82 -4.68
N THR A 62 -16.88 0.37 -5.88
CA THR A 62 -18.22 0.46 -6.47
C THR A 62 -18.62 -0.87 -7.11
N ARG A 63 -19.93 -1.10 -7.26
CA ARG A 63 -20.47 -2.24 -7.99
C ARG A 63 -19.95 -2.31 -9.43
N PHE A 64 -19.68 -1.17 -10.05
CA PHE A 64 -19.17 -1.10 -11.42
C PHE A 64 -17.72 -1.58 -11.50
N ALA A 65 -16.87 -1.12 -10.58
CA ALA A 65 -15.47 -1.55 -10.51
C ALA A 65 -15.36 -3.04 -10.17
N LEU A 66 -16.21 -3.53 -9.25
CA LEU A 66 -16.17 -4.92 -8.79
C LEU A 66 -16.99 -5.88 -9.65
N GLY A 67 -17.84 -5.35 -10.56
CA GLY A 67 -18.55 -6.15 -11.56
C GLY A 67 -19.80 -6.87 -11.05
N VAL A 68 -20.20 -6.66 -9.79
CA VAL A 68 -21.35 -7.34 -9.18
C VAL A 68 -21.99 -6.47 -8.11
N ASP A 69 -23.31 -6.63 -7.90
CA ASP A 69 -24.07 -5.99 -6.81
C ASP A 69 -24.78 -7.05 -5.99
N PRO A 70 -24.17 -7.65 -4.96
CA PRO A 70 -24.79 -8.72 -4.18
C PRO A 70 -25.92 -8.24 -3.26
N ALA A 71 -25.99 -6.95 -2.95
CA ALA A 71 -27.00 -6.38 -2.06
C ALA A 71 -27.43 -5.00 -2.57
N PRO A 72 -28.34 -4.95 -3.58
CA PRO A 72 -28.85 -3.69 -4.10
C PRO A 72 -29.46 -2.81 -3.00
N HIS A 73 -29.24 -1.49 -3.11
CA HIS A 73 -29.73 -0.47 -2.17
C HIS A 73 -29.18 -0.55 -0.73
N GLN A 74 -28.19 -1.39 -0.47
CA GLN A 74 -27.49 -1.47 0.81
C GLN A 74 -26.05 -1.01 0.67
N ASN A 75 -25.52 -0.33 1.71
CA ASN A 75 -24.12 0.01 1.79
C ASN A 75 -23.29 -1.27 2.02
N LYS A 76 -22.35 -1.52 1.13
CA LYS A 76 -21.53 -2.72 1.12
C LYS A 76 -20.08 -2.39 1.51
N ASP A 77 -19.36 -3.40 1.93
CA ASP A 77 -17.94 -3.31 2.20
C ASP A 77 -17.16 -4.26 1.27
N LEU A 78 -16.02 -3.76 0.78
CA LEU A 78 -14.98 -4.59 0.20
C LEU A 78 -14.04 -5.03 1.31
N ILE A 79 -13.94 -6.33 1.54
CA ILE A 79 -13.01 -6.94 2.49
C ILE A 79 -11.88 -7.55 1.69
N ILE A 80 -10.65 -7.14 1.97
CA ILE A 80 -9.44 -7.66 1.31
C ILE A 80 -8.56 -8.32 2.36
N ARG A 81 -8.20 -9.58 2.13
CA ARG A 81 -7.23 -10.30 2.96
C ARG A 81 -5.91 -10.40 2.22
N VAL A 82 -4.87 -9.94 2.88
CA VAL A 82 -3.50 -9.91 2.35
C VAL A 82 -2.61 -10.74 3.26
N ARG A 83 -1.89 -11.70 2.69
CA ARG A 83 -0.82 -12.41 3.40
C ARG A 83 0.43 -11.57 3.35
N ARG A 84 0.91 -11.18 4.51
CA ARG A 84 2.19 -10.47 4.65
C ARG A 84 3.37 -11.42 4.45
N TRP A 85 4.54 -10.84 4.29
CA TRP A 85 5.79 -11.59 4.12
C TRP A 85 6.17 -12.46 5.34
N ASP A 86 5.70 -12.11 6.55
CA ASP A 86 5.85 -12.89 7.78
C ASP A 86 4.84 -14.05 7.89
N GLY A 87 3.95 -14.19 6.89
CA GLY A 87 2.92 -15.22 6.82
C GLY A 87 1.60 -14.84 7.51
N GLU A 88 1.56 -13.72 8.22
CA GLU A 88 0.32 -13.22 8.82
C GLU A 88 -0.67 -12.76 7.74
N VAL A 89 -1.95 -12.93 8.01
CA VAL A 89 -3.02 -12.47 7.13
C VAL A 89 -3.71 -11.28 7.75
N GLU A 90 -3.58 -10.14 7.11
CA GLU A 90 -4.29 -8.92 7.49
C GLU A 90 -5.57 -8.76 6.69
N GLU A 91 -6.60 -8.22 7.35
CA GLU A 91 -7.87 -7.90 6.75
C GLU A 91 -8.05 -6.38 6.65
N TYR A 92 -8.33 -5.90 5.44
CA TYR A 92 -8.63 -4.51 5.13
C TYR A 92 -10.07 -4.36 4.73
N LYS A 93 -10.74 -3.35 5.28
CA LYS A 93 -12.15 -3.07 5.03
C LYS A 93 -12.31 -1.70 4.38
N TYR A 94 -12.95 -1.68 3.22
CA TYR A 94 -13.23 -0.46 2.46
C TYR A 94 -14.75 -0.33 2.22
N PRO A 95 -15.41 0.70 2.76
CA PRO A 95 -16.82 0.94 2.50
C PRO A 95 -17.12 1.24 1.03
N GLU A 96 -18.33 0.98 0.58
CA GLU A 96 -18.83 1.40 -0.72
C GLU A 96 -18.61 2.90 -0.94
N ARG A 97 -18.16 3.30 -2.14
CA ARG A 97 -17.79 4.65 -2.55
C ARG A 97 -16.54 5.22 -1.87
N SER A 98 -15.82 4.41 -1.11
CA SER A 98 -14.49 4.77 -0.65
C SER A 98 -13.43 4.45 -1.70
N HIS A 99 -12.20 4.90 -1.48
CA HIS A 99 -11.07 4.62 -2.34
C HIS A 99 -10.15 3.64 -1.66
N CYS A 100 -9.87 2.53 -2.37
CA CYS A 100 -8.88 1.55 -1.97
C CYS A 100 -7.56 1.89 -2.66
N LEU A 101 -6.52 2.12 -1.88
CA LEU A 101 -5.13 2.18 -2.34
C LEU A 101 -4.31 1.23 -1.48
N LEU A 102 -3.96 0.08 -2.04
CA LEU A 102 -3.32 -1.02 -1.30
C LEU A 102 -2.13 -1.56 -2.09
N GLU A 103 -0.97 -1.59 -1.45
CA GLU A 103 0.20 -2.25 -2.03
C GLU A 103 0.17 -3.74 -1.75
N LEU A 104 0.38 -4.53 -2.81
CA LEU A 104 0.29 -5.99 -2.80
C LEU A 104 1.57 -6.69 -3.27
N ASP A 105 2.58 -5.94 -3.69
CA ASP A 105 3.86 -6.54 -4.09
C ASP A 105 4.58 -7.14 -2.90
N PRO A 106 5.05 -8.39 -3.00
CA PRO A 106 5.94 -8.97 -2.01
C PRO A 106 7.27 -8.17 -1.95
N PRO A 107 7.87 -8.02 -0.76
CA PRO A 107 9.07 -7.22 -0.56
C PRO A 107 10.28 -7.66 -1.40
N ASP A 108 10.40 -8.92 -1.70
CA ASP A 108 11.50 -9.54 -2.45
C ASP A 108 11.46 -9.29 -3.96
N ARG A 109 10.31 -8.90 -4.53
CA ARG A 109 10.18 -8.71 -5.98
C ARG A 109 10.94 -7.50 -6.51
N TRP A 110 11.18 -6.47 -5.69
CA TRP A 110 11.95 -5.30 -6.08
C TRP A 110 13.45 -5.49 -5.80
N GLU A 111 13.83 -6.26 -4.78
CA GLU A 111 15.24 -6.65 -4.54
C GLU A 111 15.79 -7.50 -5.68
N ALA A 112 14.98 -8.41 -6.23
CA ALA A 112 15.38 -9.26 -7.35
C ALA A 112 15.60 -8.50 -8.68
N ARG A 113 15.02 -7.31 -8.86
CA ARG A 113 15.27 -6.48 -10.06
C ARG A 113 16.59 -5.71 -9.99
N GLU A 114 17.00 -5.28 -8.79
CA GLU A 114 18.28 -4.55 -8.62
C GLU A 114 19.52 -5.46 -8.71
N HIS A 115 19.36 -6.77 -8.48
CA HIS A 115 20.49 -7.71 -8.50
C HIS A 115 20.85 -8.27 -9.88
N ARG A 116 20.09 -7.97 -10.94
CA ARG A 116 20.36 -8.51 -12.28
C ARG A 116 21.42 -7.77 -13.09
N ASP A 117 21.82 -6.57 -12.68
CA ASP A 117 22.72 -5.71 -13.47
C ASP A 117 24.16 -5.61 -12.97
N SER A 118 24.61 -6.46 -12.02
CA SER A 118 25.96 -6.28 -11.48
C SER A 118 26.70 -7.57 -11.15
N ASP A 119 27.29 -8.19 -12.16
CA ASP A 119 28.28 -9.26 -11.97
C ASP A 119 29.68 -8.82 -12.46
N HIS A 120 30.26 -7.79 -11.82
CA HIS A 120 31.72 -7.55 -11.84
C HIS A 120 32.12 -6.56 -10.75
N ASP A 121 33.11 -6.96 -9.92
CA ASP A 121 33.82 -6.27 -8.83
C ASP A 121 33.29 -6.41 -7.39
N ARG A 122 33.94 -7.27 -6.60
CA ARG A 122 33.46 -7.66 -5.25
C ARG A 122 33.94 -6.81 -4.08
N ASP A 123 35.06 -6.13 -4.16
CA ASP A 123 35.68 -5.48 -2.98
C ASP A 123 35.26 -4.01 -2.70
N HIS A 124 34.77 -3.29 -3.70
CA HIS A 124 34.18 -1.95 -3.50
C HIS A 124 32.66 -1.98 -3.29
N ARG A 125 32.07 -3.17 -3.31
CA ARG A 125 30.62 -3.36 -3.28
C ARG A 125 30.03 -3.39 -1.88
N ASP A 126 30.78 -3.91 -0.91
CA ASP A 126 30.22 -4.06 0.45
C ASP A 126 30.02 -2.71 1.14
N GLU A 127 30.93 -1.77 0.96
CA GLU A 127 30.75 -0.41 1.50
C GLU A 127 29.65 0.38 0.76
N ALA A 128 29.54 0.24 -0.55
CA ALA A 128 28.49 0.90 -1.33
C ALA A 128 27.12 0.28 -1.06
N ARG A 129 27.07 -1.03 -0.81
CA ARG A 129 25.86 -1.77 -0.41
C ARG A 129 25.41 -1.34 0.99
N GLU A 130 26.31 -1.27 1.96
CA GLU A 130 25.99 -0.78 3.30
C GLU A 130 25.52 0.68 3.31
N ARG A 131 26.09 1.56 2.48
CA ARG A 131 25.60 2.95 2.31
C ARG A 131 24.23 3.00 1.68
N ARG A 132 23.94 2.13 0.69
CA ARG A 132 22.59 2.02 0.08
C ARG A 132 21.57 1.44 1.05
N GLU A 133 21.97 0.55 1.93
CA GLU A 133 21.09 -0.05 2.95
C GLU A 133 20.79 0.92 4.09
N ARG A 134 21.69 1.86 4.40
CA ARG A 134 21.54 2.86 5.49
C ARG A 134 20.88 4.17 5.05
N GLY A 135 20.74 4.44 3.76
CA GLY A 135 20.22 5.71 3.25
C GLY A 135 18.70 5.71 3.01
N LEU A 136 18.19 6.91 2.70
CA LEU A 136 16.85 7.09 2.21
C LEU A 136 16.75 6.60 0.76
N ARG A 137 15.74 5.76 0.48
CA ARG A 137 15.40 5.32 -0.86
C ARG A 137 13.91 5.37 -1.09
N ILE A 138 13.47 6.17 -2.04
CA ILE A 138 12.05 6.26 -2.43
C ILE A 138 11.70 5.03 -3.28
N LEU A 139 10.77 4.23 -2.80
CA LEU A 139 10.26 3.06 -3.50
C LEU A 139 9.16 3.46 -4.49
N ARG A 140 8.12 4.12 -4.00
CA ARG A 140 6.97 4.58 -4.78
C ARG A 140 6.40 5.86 -4.20
N ALA A 141 5.79 6.67 -5.07
CA ALA A 141 5.05 7.85 -4.68
C ALA A 141 3.80 8.00 -5.55
N TYR A 142 2.68 8.34 -4.91
CA TYR A 142 1.39 8.55 -5.57
C TYR A 142 0.79 9.89 -5.14
N TYR A 143 0.37 10.69 -6.10
CA TYR A 143 -0.24 11.98 -5.89
C TYR A 143 -1.65 12.04 -6.44
N GLY A 144 -2.61 12.51 -5.65
CA GLY A 144 -4.00 12.56 -6.07
C GLY A 144 -5.00 12.67 -4.93
N ALA A 145 -6.27 12.52 -5.28
CA ALA A 145 -7.41 12.47 -4.37
C ALA A 145 -8.54 11.67 -5.00
N GLY A 146 -9.56 11.33 -4.22
CA GLY A 146 -10.81 10.79 -4.74
C GLY A 146 -10.68 9.51 -5.60
N GLY A 147 -9.62 8.70 -5.40
CA GLY A 147 -9.33 7.49 -6.20
C GLY A 147 -8.63 7.76 -7.53
N GLN A 148 -8.36 9.01 -7.86
CA GLN A 148 -7.54 9.38 -9.01
C GLN A 148 -6.12 9.71 -8.52
N PHE A 149 -5.22 8.74 -8.63
CA PHE A 149 -3.82 8.87 -8.25
C PHE A 149 -2.93 8.62 -9.46
N VAL A 150 -1.87 9.42 -9.55
CA VAL A 150 -0.83 9.27 -10.57
C VAL A 150 0.45 8.85 -9.86
N ASN A 151 1.18 7.93 -10.47
CA ASN A 151 2.51 7.57 -10.00
C ASN A 151 3.47 8.73 -10.30
N VAL A 152 4.01 9.33 -9.24
CA VAL A 152 4.94 10.46 -9.28
C VAL A 152 6.30 10.10 -8.68
N THR A 153 6.64 8.82 -8.67
CA THR A 153 7.87 8.31 -8.05
C THR A 153 9.11 9.03 -8.58
N ASP A 154 9.21 9.20 -9.90
CA ASP A 154 10.38 9.84 -10.51
C ASP A 154 10.41 11.35 -10.22
N ALA A 155 9.26 12.01 -10.17
CA ALA A 155 9.17 13.40 -9.75
C ALA A 155 9.65 13.56 -8.31
N VAL A 156 9.22 12.71 -7.38
CA VAL A 156 9.69 12.74 -5.98
C VAL A 156 11.18 12.43 -5.88
N ARG A 157 11.68 11.44 -6.63
CA ARG A 157 13.11 11.09 -6.65
C ARG A 157 13.99 12.23 -7.18
N SER A 158 13.51 13.02 -8.13
CA SER A 158 14.27 14.16 -8.66
C SER A 158 14.49 15.28 -7.66
N HIS A 159 13.76 15.31 -6.54
CA HIS A 159 13.92 16.25 -5.43
C HIS A 159 14.81 15.70 -4.30
N MET A 160 15.39 14.51 -4.49
CA MET A 160 16.37 14.00 -3.53
C MET A 160 17.71 14.68 -3.71
N ASP A 161 18.29 15.10 -2.60
CA ASP A 161 19.63 15.68 -2.53
C ASP A 161 20.41 15.06 -1.35
N ASP A 162 21.61 14.58 -1.62
CA ASP A 162 22.49 13.91 -0.65
C ASP A 162 21.78 12.91 0.28
N GLY A 163 20.94 12.06 -0.32
CA GLY A 163 20.20 11.00 0.41
C GLY A 163 19.08 11.52 1.31
N ARG A 164 18.63 12.76 1.12
CA ARG A 164 17.54 13.40 1.83
C ARG A 164 16.48 13.87 0.84
N LEU A 165 15.25 13.96 1.30
CA LEU A 165 14.16 14.53 0.52
C LEU A 165 13.64 15.80 1.20
N PHE A 166 13.64 16.90 0.44
CA PHE A 166 12.90 18.10 0.79
C PHE A 166 12.02 18.50 -0.39
N LEU A 167 10.71 18.55 -0.17
CA LEU A 167 9.74 18.71 -1.25
C LEU A 167 8.52 19.48 -0.76
N HIS A 168 8.23 20.61 -1.42
CA HIS A 168 6.92 21.25 -1.32
C HIS A 168 5.92 20.51 -2.21
N ILE A 169 4.78 20.12 -1.65
CA ILE A 169 3.80 19.27 -2.35
C ILE A 169 2.78 20.14 -3.07
N ASP A 170 2.91 20.24 -4.37
CA ASP A 170 1.96 20.91 -5.26
C ASP A 170 1.95 20.28 -6.66
N ASN A 171 1.05 20.75 -7.53
CA ASN A 171 0.97 20.24 -8.89
C ASN A 171 2.24 20.51 -9.72
N TYR A 172 2.98 21.57 -9.40
CA TYR A 172 4.18 21.95 -10.10
C TYR A 172 5.33 21.00 -9.80
N SER A 173 5.57 20.74 -8.51
CA SER A 173 6.63 19.81 -8.07
C SER A 173 6.33 18.36 -8.46
N MET A 174 5.04 17.99 -8.54
CA MET A 174 4.64 16.67 -9.01
C MET A 174 4.61 16.55 -10.54
N GLY A 175 4.66 17.68 -11.29
CA GLY A 175 4.57 17.69 -12.74
C GLY A 175 3.20 17.32 -13.29
N VAL A 176 2.17 17.20 -12.45
CA VAL A 176 0.83 16.75 -12.86
C VAL A 176 -0.24 17.28 -11.92
N ASP A 177 -1.44 17.52 -12.46
CA ASP A 177 -2.67 17.77 -11.70
C ASP A 177 -3.69 16.67 -12.01
N PRO A 178 -3.73 15.59 -11.24
CA PRO A 178 -4.64 14.48 -11.51
C PRO A 178 -6.12 14.83 -11.30
N LEU A 179 -6.42 15.87 -10.52
CA LEU A 179 -7.78 16.26 -10.20
C LEU A 179 -7.88 17.77 -9.96
N PRO A 180 -8.09 18.58 -11.04
CA PRO A 180 -8.13 20.03 -10.95
C PRO A 180 -9.20 20.53 -9.96
N GLY A 181 -8.82 21.54 -9.16
CA GLY A 181 -9.73 22.16 -8.18
C GLY A 181 -9.99 21.36 -6.91
N VAL A 182 -9.45 20.15 -6.77
CA VAL A 182 -9.56 19.30 -5.59
C VAL A 182 -8.23 19.26 -4.86
N ARG A 183 -8.28 19.41 -3.52
CA ARG A 183 -7.10 19.25 -2.66
C ARG A 183 -6.64 17.79 -2.71
N LYS A 184 -5.37 17.59 -2.99
CA LYS A 184 -4.74 16.30 -3.14
C LYS A 184 -3.81 15.99 -1.97
N TRP A 185 -3.29 14.79 -1.94
CA TRP A 185 -2.25 14.37 -1.03
C TRP A 185 -1.22 13.51 -1.75
N LEU A 186 -0.01 13.55 -1.24
CA LEU A 186 1.11 12.73 -1.67
C LEU A 186 1.29 11.59 -0.68
N ARG A 187 1.32 10.36 -1.20
CA ARG A 187 1.76 9.18 -0.46
C ARG A 187 3.14 8.78 -0.95
N VAL A 188 4.08 8.63 -0.04
CA VAL A 188 5.44 8.15 -0.35
C VAL A 188 5.73 6.89 0.44
N LEU A 189 6.12 5.84 -0.26
CA LEU A 189 6.69 4.63 0.30
C LEU A 189 8.21 4.70 0.13
N TYR A 190 8.95 4.46 1.20
CA TYR A 190 10.39 4.58 1.20
C TYR A 190 11.06 3.58 2.14
N VAL A 191 12.34 3.33 1.94
CA VAL A 191 13.22 2.62 2.88
C VAL A 191 14.14 3.63 3.52
N TYR A 192 14.34 3.53 4.81
CA TYR A 192 15.34 4.27 5.55
C TYR A 192 15.98 3.36 6.60
N ASN A 193 17.31 3.23 6.55
CA ASN A 193 18.08 2.31 7.39
C ASN A 193 17.57 0.85 7.34
N GLY A 194 17.23 0.38 6.13
CA GLY A 194 16.70 -0.97 5.93
C GLY A 194 15.23 -1.16 6.31
N GLU A 195 14.61 -0.20 6.98
CA GLU A 195 13.20 -0.27 7.35
C GLU A 195 12.30 0.37 6.30
N ARG A 196 11.25 -0.36 5.93
CA ARG A 196 10.19 0.14 5.05
C ARG A 196 9.26 1.05 5.82
N ARG A 197 9.02 2.24 5.28
CA ARG A 197 8.16 3.25 5.89
C ARG A 197 7.27 3.88 4.84
N SER A 198 6.16 4.47 5.28
CA SER A 198 5.31 5.28 4.42
C SER A 198 4.89 6.56 5.13
N VAL A 199 4.65 7.59 4.34
CA VAL A 199 4.11 8.87 4.80
C VAL A 199 3.04 9.33 3.84
N MET A 200 2.01 9.99 4.41
CA MET A 200 0.98 10.68 3.65
C MET A 200 0.98 12.14 4.05
N VAL A 201 1.03 13.02 3.07
CA VAL A 201 1.18 14.46 3.27
C VAL A 201 0.24 15.21 2.34
N ASP A 202 -0.45 16.21 2.89
CA ASP A 202 -1.39 17.03 2.15
C ASP A 202 -0.71 17.96 1.14
N GLU A 203 -1.41 18.26 0.06
CA GLU A 203 -1.04 19.32 -0.88
C GLU A 203 -0.86 20.65 -0.15
N LYS A 204 0.08 21.48 -0.62
CA LYS A 204 0.51 22.77 -0.06
C LYS A 204 1.18 22.67 1.32
N THR A 205 1.82 21.55 1.58
CA THR A 205 2.67 21.35 2.75
C THR A 205 4.06 20.87 2.31
N ASP A 206 5.01 20.90 3.24
CA ASP A 206 6.38 20.45 3.00
C ASP A 206 6.58 19.03 3.53
N LEU A 207 7.19 18.17 2.72
CA LEU A 207 7.68 16.86 3.13
C LEU A 207 9.20 16.93 3.32
N ARG A 208 9.67 16.43 4.46
CA ARG A 208 11.10 16.24 4.77
C ARG A 208 11.32 14.83 5.23
N LEU A 209 12.20 14.12 4.53
CA LEU A 209 12.67 12.80 4.94
C LEU A 209 14.19 12.83 5.12
N PRO A 210 14.70 12.05 6.13
CA PRO A 210 16.10 12.06 6.52
C PRO A 210 17.01 11.54 5.44
#